data_b72fcf2ee1bd3e8becdbb13c05012174
#
_entry.id   b72fcf2ee1bd3e8becdbb13c05012174
#
_cell.length_a   1.000
_cell.length_b   1.000
_cell.length_c   1.000
_cell.angle_alpha   90.00
_cell.angle_beta   90.00
_cell.angle_gamma   90.00
#
_symmetry.space_group_name_H-M   'P 1'
#
loop_
_entity.id
_entity.type
_entity.pdbx_description
1 polymer ?
#
loop_
_entity_poly.entity_id
_entity_poly.type
_entity_poly.pdbx_seq_one_letter_code
_entity_poly.pdbx_strand_id
1 'polypeptide(L)'
;MFTKTLLSSLLALSFLFHGCSDDAAEEANSMIATNEYILTSTDMTQFVVKKEGEGFVVEGQNKVIIFDIFATWCPPCQDSASHLSALQEKYKEDLLIIGVTIEDTVTNEKLNEFKNTYKADYTLVNSAENHRFVDALATQLDLGARFPIPVMALYKDGKLISHYLGAIQEEFIESDIKKALGK
;
A
#
# COMPACT_ATOMS: atom_id res chain seq x y z
N MET A 1 31.36 -27.53 -80.31
CA MET A 1 31.74 -26.17 -79.97
C MET A 1 31.18 -25.87 -78.62
N PHE A 2 32.03 -25.46 -77.72
CA PHE A 2 31.85 -25.49 -76.29
C PHE A 2 31.10 -24.28 -75.76
N THR A 3 30.08 -24.49 -74.89
CA THR A 3 29.51 -23.46 -74.01
C THR A 3 29.62 -23.92 -72.56
N LYS A 4 30.44 -23.22 -71.82
CA LYS A 4 30.60 -23.39 -70.36
C LYS A 4 29.51 -22.70 -69.64
N THR A 5 28.78 -23.43 -68.86
CA THR A 5 27.81 -22.90 -67.85
C THR A 5 28.58 -22.63 -66.57
N LEU A 6 28.54 -21.37 -66.12
CA LEU A 6 29.04 -20.93 -64.82
C LEU A 6 27.87 -21.01 -63.80
N LEU A 7 28.04 -21.85 -62.81
CA LEU A 7 27.14 -21.99 -61.66
C LEU A 7 27.56 -20.97 -60.65
N SER A 8 26.71 -19.93 -60.43
CA SER A 8 26.93 -18.95 -59.41
C SER A 8 26.23 -19.43 -58.12
N SER A 9 27.03 -19.76 -57.12
CA SER A 9 26.57 -20.16 -55.78
C SER A 9 26.23 -18.92 -54.97
N LEU A 10 24.96 -18.69 -54.70
CA LEU A 10 24.48 -17.64 -53.80
C LEU A 10 24.50 -18.19 -52.37
N LEU A 11 25.47 -17.72 -51.60
CA LEU A 11 25.56 -18.01 -50.15
C LEU A 11 24.55 -17.10 -49.41
N ALA A 12 23.43 -17.65 -48.98
CA ALA A 12 22.49 -16.97 -48.15
C ALA A 12 23.00 -16.93 -46.68
N LEU A 13 23.47 -15.76 -46.26
CA LEU A 13 23.90 -15.52 -44.88
C LEU A 13 22.66 -15.24 -44.05
N SER A 14 22.13 -16.26 -43.34
CA SER A 14 21.02 -16.14 -42.40
C SER A 14 21.55 -15.48 -41.14
N PHE A 15 21.26 -14.20 -40.96
CA PHE A 15 21.40 -13.53 -39.67
C PHE A 15 20.30 -14.03 -38.72
N LEU A 16 20.67 -14.88 -37.78
CA LEU A 16 19.87 -15.21 -36.62
C LEU A 16 19.93 -14.02 -35.67
N PHE A 17 18.97 -13.11 -35.77
CA PHE A 17 18.68 -12.17 -34.67
C PHE A 17 18.05 -12.97 -33.53
N HIS A 18 18.86 -13.32 -32.55
CA HIS A 18 18.34 -13.75 -31.25
C HIS A 18 17.85 -12.51 -30.55
N GLY A 19 16.52 -12.36 -30.54
CA GLY A 19 15.85 -11.37 -29.70
C GLY A 19 15.93 -11.80 -28.21
N CYS A 20 16.85 -11.19 -27.48
CA CYS A 20 16.85 -11.19 -26.03
C CYS A 20 16.54 -9.76 -25.62
N SER A 21 15.29 -9.43 -25.30
CA SER A 21 14.94 -8.15 -24.66
C SER A 21 13.56 -8.10 -24.00
N ASP A 22 12.66 -9.08 -24.19
CA ASP A 22 11.32 -8.96 -23.65
C ASP A 22 11.20 -9.45 -22.19
N ASP A 23 11.96 -10.50 -21.82
CA ASP A 23 11.84 -11.12 -20.49
C ASP A 23 12.29 -10.18 -19.36
N ALA A 24 13.35 -9.40 -19.55
CA ALA A 24 13.86 -8.50 -18.51
C ALA A 24 12.94 -7.29 -18.28
N ALA A 25 12.23 -6.83 -19.31
CA ALA A 25 11.28 -5.73 -19.20
C ALA A 25 9.97 -6.21 -18.55
N GLU A 26 9.55 -7.44 -18.82
CA GLU A 26 8.36 -8.05 -18.23
C GLU A 26 8.59 -8.39 -16.76
N GLU A 27 9.76 -8.93 -16.39
CA GLU A 27 10.15 -9.14 -14.98
C GLU A 27 10.29 -7.82 -14.22
N ALA A 28 10.89 -6.78 -14.79
CA ALA A 28 11.00 -5.46 -14.15
C ALA A 28 9.62 -4.82 -13.97
N ASN A 29 8.72 -4.92 -14.94
CA ASN A 29 7.35 -4.43 -14.85
C ASN A 29 6.51 -5.23 -13.84
N SER A 30 6.72 -6.54 -13.75
CA SER A 30 6.11 -7.40 -12.73
C SER A 30 6.60 -7.05 -11.32
N MET A 31 7.89 -6.77 -11.14
CA MET A 31 8.46 -6.36 -9.84
C MET A 31 7.96 -4.98 -9.41
N ILE A 32 7.78 -4.04 -10.32
CA ILE A 32 7.18 -2.72 -10.03
C ILE A 32 5.73 -2.92 -9.59
N ALA A 33 4.95 -3.73 -10.30
CA ALA A 33 3.55 -4.02 -9.96
C ALA A 33 3.39 -4.73 -8.59
N THR A 34 4.39 -5.48 -8.11
CA THR A 34 4.34 -6.16 -6.82
C THR A 34 4.65 -5.27 -5.62
N ASN A 35 5.32 -4.14 -5.84
CA ASN A 35 5.75 -3.23 -4.77
C ASN A 35 4.92 -1.96 -4.64
N GLU A 36 3.91 -1.78 -5.50
CA GLU A 36 3.01 -0.62 -5.49
C GLU A 36 1.57 -1.06 -5.22
N TYR A 37 0.85 -0.25 -4.45
CA TYR A 37 -0.55 -0.47 -4.07
C TYR A 37 -1.30 0.84 -4.29
N ILE A 38 -2.35 0.81 -5.10
CA ILE A 38 -3.22 1.97 -5.33
C ILE A 38 -4.42 1.87 -4.40
N LEU A 39 -4.37 2.60 -3.31
CA LEU A 39 -5.47 2.68 -2.36
C LEU A 39 -6.39 3.84 -2.73
N THR A 40 -7.64 3.52 -3.05
CA THR A 40 -8.65 4.52 -3.45
C THR A 40 -9.57 4.79 -2.28
N SER A 41 -9.67 6.05 -1.87
CA SER A 41 -10.55 6.48 -0.79
C SER A 41 -12.01 6.56 -1.21
N THR A 42 -12.91 6.68 -0.23
CA THR A 42 -14.36 6.80 -0.47
C THR A 42 -14.74 8.05 -1.27
N ASP A 43 -13.88 9.07 -1.30
CA ASP A 43 -14.03 10.29 -2.11
C ASP A 43 -13.27 10.23 -3.45
N MET A 44 -12.81 9.02 -3.85
CA MET A 44 -12.10 8.73 -5.10
C MET A 44 -10.67 9.30 -5.17
N THR A 45 -10.11 9.81 -4.08
CA THR A 45 -8.68 10.17 -4.02
C THR A 45 -7.83 8.91 -4.03
N GLN A 46 -6.78 8.89 -4.84
CA GLN A 46 -5.85 7.76 -4.94
C GLN A 46 -4.56 8.05 -4.17
N PHE A 47 -4.13 7.06 -3.40
CA PHE A 47 -2.87 7.04 -2.69
C PHE A 47 -2.01 5.92 -3.26
N VAL A 48 -0.89 6.25 -3.85
CA VAL A 48 0.10 5.25 -4.30
C VAL A 48 1.00 4.94 -3.13
N VAL A 49 0.85 3.74 -2.59
CA VAL A 49 1.70 3.22 -1.51
C VAL A 49 2.77 2.36 -2.13
N LYS A 50 4.03 2.65 -1.82
CA LYS A 50 5.18 1.89 -2.33
C LYS A 50 5.88 1.18 -1.18
N LYS A 51 6.25 -0.08 -1.42
CA LYS A 51 7.14 -0.80 -0.51
C LYS A 51 8.58 -0.43 -0.84
N GLU A 52 9.26 0.22 0.10
CA GLU A 52 10.66 0.61 -0.02
C GLU A 52 11.48 -0.03 1.10
N GLY A 53 12.37 -0.94 0.72
CA GLY A 53 13.12 -1.72 1.71
C GLY A 53 12.17 -2.51 2.60
N GLU A 54 12.26 -2.26 3.91
CA GLU A 54 11.42 -2.91 4.91
C GLU A 54 10.27 -2.03 5.40
N GLY A 55 9.79 -1.09 4.59
CA GLY A 55 8.70 -0.21 4.98
C GLY A 55 7.83 0.22 3.84
N PHE A 56 6.94 1.16 4.13
CA PHE A 56 6.01 1.72 3.18
C PHE A 56 6.09 3.24 3.16
N VAL A 57 6.00 3.81 1.96
CA VAL A 57 5.85 5.25 1.72
C VAL A 57 4.57 5.51 0.96
N VAL A 58 3.98 6.66 1.17
CA VAL A 58 2.88 7.17 0.34
C VAL A 58 3.47 8.24 -0.58
N GLU A 59 3.34 8.03 -1.89
CA GLU A 59 3.94 8.93 -2.88
C GLU A 59 3.46 10.37 -2.69
N GLY A 60 4.41 11.31 -2.76
CA GLY A 60 4.13 12.74 -2.57
C GLY A 60 3.82 13.16 -1.13
N GLN A 61 3.96 12.27 -0.13
CA GLN A 61 3.73 12.57 1.28
C GLN A 61 5.03 12.55 2.08
N ASN A 62 5.31 13.65 2.79
CA ASN A 62 6.41 13.73 3.76
C ASN A 62 5.92 13.65 5.21
N LYS A 63 4.67 13.25 5.41
CA LYS A 63 4.03 13.15 6.71
C LYS A 63 4.43 11.88 7.45
N VAL A 64 4.13 11.82 8.73
CA VAL A 64 3.98 10.56 9.44
C VAL A 64 2.76 9.85 8.86
N ILE A 65 2.87 8.58 8.53
CA ILE A 65 1.78 7.79 7.96
C ILE A 65 1.34 6.75 9.00
N ILE A 66 0.05 6.67 9.25
CA ILE A 66 -0.54 5.56 10.00
C ILE A 66 -1.46 4.79 9.05
N PHE A 67 -1.17 3.50 8.87
CA PHE A 67 -2.13 2.57 8.30
C PHE A 67 -2.92 1.92 9.43
N ASP A 68 -4.24 2.11 9.41
CA ASP A 68 -5.18 1.52 10.35
C ASP A 68 -5.96 0.40 9.65
N ILE A 69 -5.66 -0.85 9.99
CA ILE A 69 -6.33 -2.03 9.43
C ILE A 69 -7.54 -2.36 10.28
N PHE A 70 -8.71 -2.25 9.71
CA PHE A 70 -9.98 -2.32 10.44
C PHE A 70 -11.07 -3.07 9.69
N ALA A 71 -12.23 -3.23 10.37
CA ALA A 71 -13.50 -3.60 9.75
C ALA A 71 -14.65 -2.80 10.37
N THR A 72 -15.70 -2.53 9.60
CA THR A 72 -16.84 -1.71 10.07
C THR A 72 -17.61 -2.35 11.22
N TRP A 73 -17.60 -3.69 11.29
CA TRP A 73 -18.27 -4.49 12.33
C TRP A 73 -17.41 -4.76 13.57
N CYS A 74 -16.17 -4.29 13.61
CA CYS A 74 -15.22 -4.58 14.69
C CYS A 74 -15.38 -3.57 15.86
N PRO A 75 -15.87 -3.96 17.06
CA PRO A 75 -16.11 -3.04 18.15
C PRO A 75 -14.86 -2.26 18.59
N PRO A 76 -13.67 -2.88 18.81
CA PRO A 76 -12.48 -2.10 19.15
C PRO A 76 -12.02 -1.14 18.06
N CYS A 77 -12.32 -1.41 16.77
CA CYS A 77 -12.07 -0.48 15.68
C CYS A 77 -13.01 0.74 15.74
N GLN A 78 -14.29 0.50 16.08
CA GLN A 78 -15.31 1.54 16.29
C GLN A 78 -14.90 2.47 17.43
N ASP A 79 -14.41 1.90 18.53
CA ASP A 79 -13.96 2.67 19.71
C ASP A 79 -12.71 3.52 19.39
N SER A 80 -11.77 3.01 18.59
CA SER A 80 -10.55 3.72 18.22
C SER A 80 -10.76 4.86 17.21
N ALA A 81 -11.85 4.83 16.44
CA ALA A 81 -12.05 5.72 15.29
C ALA A 81 -12.02 7.21 15.67
N SER A 82 -12.72 7.60 16.74
CA SER A 82 -12.75 9.00 17.19
C SER A 82 -11.40 9.49 17.73
N HIS A 83 -10.60 8.62 18.34
CA HIS A 83 -9.25 8.93 18.82
C HIS A 83 -8.29 9.17 17.66
N LEU A 84 -8.34 8.32 16.63
CA LEU A 84 -7.57 8.51 15.41
C LEU A 84 -7.92 9.82 14.70
N SER A 85 -9.21 10.17 14.69
CA SER A 85 -9.67 11.44 14.13
C SER A 85 -9.16 12.66 14.91
N ALA A 86 -9.11 12.58 16.23
CA ALA A 86 -8.55 13.63 17.07
C ALA A 86 -7.05 13.83 16.77
N LEU A 87 -6.29 12.75 16.63
CA LEU A 87 -4.89 12.80 16.23
C LEU A 87 -4.70 13.36 14.82
N GLN A 88 -5.54 12.92 13.86
CA GLN A 88 -5.50 13.43 12.47
C GLN A 88 -5.73 14.95 12.43
N GLU A 89 -6.70 15.47 13.13
CA GLU A 89 -6.95 16.92 13.17
C GLU A 89 -5.84 17.67 13.91
N LYS A 90 -5.37 17.13 15.03
CA LYS A 90 -4.30 17.74 15.83
C LYS A 90 -2.98 17.88 15.07
N TYR A 91 -2.67 16.89 14.22
CA TYR A 91 -1.42 16.81 13.45
C TYR A 91 -1.65 16.87 11.95
N LYS A 92 -2.70 17.51 11.47
CA LYS A 92 -3.13 17.49 10.05
C LYS A 92 -2.07 17.87 9.04
N GLU A 93 -1.13 18.74 9.42
CA GLU A 93 -0.01 19.13 8.53
C GLU A 93 1.12 18.08 8.52
N ASP A 94 1.26 17.31 9.58
CA ASP A 94 2.39 16.41 9.83
C ASP A 94 1.98 14.92 9.80
N LEU A 95 0.69 14.59 9.81
CA LEU A 95 0.13 13.22 9.91
C LEU A 95 -0.85 12.95 8.77
N LEU A 96 -0.82 11.72 8.27
CA LEU A 96 -1.85 11.16 7.40
C LEU A 96 -2.25 9.78 7.92
N ILE A 97 -3.51 9.61 8.30
CA ILE A 97 -4.07 8.32 8.69
C ILE A 97 -4.88 7.76 7.52
N ILE A 98 -4.59 6.51 7.13
CA ILE A 98 -5.28 5.78 6.07
C ILE A 98 -5.87 4.51 6.69
N GLY A 99 -7.19 4.49 6.84
CA GLY A 99 -7.94 3.31 7.27
C GLY A 99 -8.19 2.37 6.10
N VAL A 100 -7.66 1.15 6.21
CA VAL A 100 -7.75 0.11 5.19
C VAL A 100 -8.64 -1.02 5.70
N THR A 101 -9.81 -1.17 5.11
CA THR A 101 -10.73 -2.25 5.51
C THR A 101 -10.29 -3.60 4.97
N ILE A 102 -10.51 -4.64 5.80
CA ILE A 102 -10.30 -6.05 5.41
C ILE A 102 -11.56 -6.70 4.84
N GLU A 103 -12.64 -5.94 4.65
CA GLU A 103 -13.93 -6.49 4.20
C GLU A 103 -13.96 -6.64 2.67
N ASP A 104 -14.25 -7.84 2.18
CA ASP A 104 -14.27 -8.15 0.74
C ASP A 104 -15.35 -7.41 -0.04
N THR A 105 -16.47 -7.10 0.58
CA THR A 105 -17.68 -6.60 -0.09
C THR A 105 -18.26 -5.33 0.54
N VAL A 106 -17.43 -4.57 1.27
CA VAL A 106 -17.88 -3.31 1.85
C VAL A 106 -18.15 -2.27 0.76
N THR A 107 -19.23 -1.52 0.90
CA THR A 107 -19.55 -0.42 -0.02
C THR A 107 -19.05 0.92 0.54
N ASN A 108 -18.90 1.92 -0.35
CA ASN A 108 -18.56 3.29 0.08
C ASN A 108 -19.62 3.89 1.00
N GLU A 109 -20.90 3.54 0.79
CA GLU A 109 -22.00 3.97 1.66
C GLU A 109 -21.82 3.42 3.08
N LYS A 110 -21.40 2.15 3.20
CA LYS A 110 -21.15 1.52 4.51
C LYS A 110 -19.95 2.13 5.22
N LEU A 111 -18.88 2.45 4.50
CA LEU A 111 -17.73 3.17 5.04
C LEU A 111 -18.11 4.61 5.47
N ASN A 112 -18.94 5.29 4.68
CA ASN A 112 -19.44 6.61 5.06
C ASN A 112 -20.39 6.56 6.27
N GLU A 113 -21.19 5.49 6.40
CA GLU A 113 -21.99 5.24 7.61
C GLU A 113 -21.09 5.05 8.84
N PHE A 114 -20.03 4.22 8.70
CA PHE A 114 -19.02 4.03 9.74
C PHE A 114 -18.37 5.36 10.13
N LYS A 115 -17.92 6.14 9.16
CA LYS A 115 -17.31 7.46 9.35
C LYS A 115 -18.22 8.39 10.16
N ASN A 116 -19.48 8.49 9.77
CA ASN A 116 -20.45 9.37 10.44
C ASN A 116 -20.80 8.88 11.85
N THR A 117 -20.99 7.56 12.02
CA THR A 117 -21.42 6.96 13.29
C THR A 117 -20.33 7.01 14.34
N TYR A 118 -19.10 6.67 13.97
CA TYR A 118 -17.98 6.53 14.89
C TYR A 118 -16.99 7.70 14.82
N LYS A 119 -17.34 8.76 14.06
CA LYS A 119 -16.50 9.96 13.86
C LYS A 119 -15.11 9.63 13.36
N ALA A 120 -15.03 8.75 12.35
CA ALA A 120 -13.79 8.38 11.69
C ALA A 120 -13.39 9.43 10.64
N ASP A 121 -13.07 10.66 11.07
CA ASP A 121 -12.77 11.81 10.20
C ASP A 121 -11.33 11.80 9.68
N TYR A 122 -10.89 10.63 9.22
CA TYR A 122 -9.63 10.41 8.52
C TYR A 122 -9.92 9.68 7.19
N THR A 123 -8.89 9.43 6.40
CA THR A 123 -9.04 8.77 5.09
C THR A 123 -9.43 7.31 5.26
N LEU A 124 -10.58 6.91 4.70
CA LEU A 124 -10.99 5.52 4.60
C LEU A 124 -10.89 5.07 3.14
N VAL A 125 -10.22 3.94 2.88
CA VAL A 125 -10.04 3.42 1.53
C VAL A 125 -10.86 2.16 1.27
N ASN A 126 -11.43 2.10 0.05
CA ASN A 126 -12.16 0.96 -0.47
C ASN A 126 -11.61 0.65 -1.87
N SER A 127 -10.55 -0.13 -1.90
CA SER A 127 -9.82 -0.44 -3.13
C SER A 127 -9.74 -1.95 -3.34
N ALA A 128 -9.72 -2.38 -4.59
CA ALA A 128 -9.42 -3.77 -4.95
C ALA A 128 -8.03 -4.22 -4.43
N GLU A 129 -7.15 -3.25 -4.16
CA GLU A 129 -5.80 -3.49 -3.66
C GLU A 129 -5.71 -3.64 -2.13
N ASN A 130 -6.81 -3.39 -1.38
CA ASN A 130 -6.79 -3.43 0.08
C ASN A 130 -6.20 -4.73 0.62
N HIS A 131 -6.70 -5.88 0.16
CA HIS A 131 -6.23 -7.19 0.64
C HIS A 131 -4.75 -7.41 0.34
N ARG A 132 -4.32 -7.10 -0.88
CA ARG A 132 -2.92 -7.25 -1.28
C ARG A 132 -2.00 -6.37 -0.44
N PHE A 133 -2.43 -5.15 -0.12
CA PHE A 133 -1.68 -4.26 0.77
C PHE A 133 -1.67 -4.78 2.22
N VAL A 134 -2.82 -5.21 2.74
CA VAL A 134 -2.94 -5.76 4.09
C VAL A 134 -2.05 -7.00 4.27
N ASP A 135 -2.02 -7.91 3.29
CA ASP A 135 -1.15 -9.09 3.31
C ASP A 135 0.34 -8.71 3.34
N ALA A 136 0.72 -7.71 2.55
CA ALA A 136 2.10 -7.21 2.53
C ALA A 136 2.49 -6.55 3.86
N LEU A 137 1.56 -5.77 4.47
CA LEU A 137 1.76 -5.15 5.78
C LEU A 137 1.85 -6.22 6.88
N ALA A 138 0.94 -7.19 6.90
CA ALA A 138 0.94 -8.28 7.86
C ALA A 138 2.22 -9.11 7.77
N THR A 139 2.71 -9.36 6.55
CA THR A 139 3.99 -10.04 6.31
C THR A 139 5.16 -9.25 6.88
N GLN A 140 5.19 -7.94 6.65
CA GLN A 140 6.25 -7.07 7.18
C GLN A 140 6.26 -7.01 8.71
N LEU A 141 5.07 -7.03 9.32
CA LEU A 141 4.90 -6.98 10.78
C LEU A 141 5.00 -8.36 11.45
N ASP A 142 5.26 -9.42 10.69
CA ASP A 142 5.31 -10.81 11.16
C ASP A 142 4.05 -11.26 11.95
N LEU A 143 2.87 -10.85 11.46
CA LEU A 143 1.61 -11.11 12.14
C LEU A 143 1.02 -12.51 11.85
N GLY A 144 1.57 -13.22 10.85
CA GLY A 144 1.02 -14.48 10.37
C GLY A 144 -0.30 -14.32 9.61
N ALA A 145 -0.94 -15.44 9.27
CA ALA A 145 -2.16 -15.47 8.44
C ALA A 145 -3.44 -15.04 9.20
N ARG A 146 -3.39 -14.92 10.51
CA ARG A 146 -4.51 -14.50 11.37
C ARG A 146 -3.99 -13.57 12.44
N PHE A 147 -4.51 -12.37 12.46
CA PHE A 147 -4.16 -11.35 13.44
C PHE A 147 -5.42 -10.63 13.94
N PRO A 148 -5.42 -10.10 15.17
CA PRO A 148 -6.53 -9.30 15.66
C PRO A 148 -6.59 -7.95 14.94
N ILE A 149 -7.77 -7.37 14.86
CA ILE A 149 -7.98 -5.98 14.40
C ILE A 149 -8.52 -5.13 15.56
N PRO A 150 -8.24 -3.80 15.58
CA PRO A 150 -7.44 -3.07 14.61
C PRO A 150 -5.95 -3.41 14.66
N VAL A 151 -5.24 -3.21 13.54
CA VAL A 151 -3.78 -3.13 13.51
C VAL A 151 -3.40 -1.75 13.03
N MET A 152 -2.61 -1.05 13.79
CA MET A 152 -2.09 0.26 13.39
C MET A 152 -0.58 0.16 13.19
N ALA A 153 -0.08 0.64 12.04
CA ALA A 153 1.34 0.68 11.73
C ALA A 153 1.75 2.11 11.39
N LEU A 154 2.70 2.66 12.14
CA LEU A 154 3.17 4.03 12.04
C LEU A 154 4.51 4.07 11.32
N TYR A 155 4.57 4.84 10.25
CA TYR A 155 5.75 5.01 9.40
C TYR A 155 6.20 6.47 9.33
N LYS A 156 7.50 6.67 9.18
CA LYS A 156 8.09 7.95 8.81
C LYS A 156 9.23 7.71 7.83
N ASP A 157 9.20 8.39 6.69
CA ASP A 157 10.21 8.28 5.63
C ASP A 157 10.52 6.81 5.25
N GLY A 158 9.46 6.01 5.08
CA GLY A 158 9.55 4.60 4.71
C GLY A 158 10.00 3.65 5.83
N LYS A 159 10.22 4.15 7.05
CA LYS A 159 10.65 3.32 8.18
C LYS A 159 9.49 3.07 9.14
N LEU A 160 9.32 1.83 9.55
CA LEU A 160 8.40 1.47 10.64
C LEU A 160 8.92 2.07 11.94
N ILE A 161 8.12 2.92 12.57
CA ILE A 161 8.43 3.51 13.89
C ILE A 161 7.82 2.66 15.00
N SER A 162 6.56 2.26 14.84
CA SER A 162 5.81 1.46 15.81
C SER A 162 4.64 0.76 15.15
N HIS A 163 4.14 -0.32 15.76
CA HIS A 163 2.86 -0.90 15.41
C HIS A 163 2.12 -1.37 16.65
N TYR A 164 0.80 -1.49 16.53
CA TYR A 164 -0.09 -1.84 17.64
C TYR A 164 -1.12 -2.88 17.18
N LEU A 165 -1.43 -3.81 18.06
CA LEU A 165 -2.43 -4.85 17.86
C LEU A 165 -3.60 -4.65 18.83
N GLY A 166 -4.82 -4.52 18.30
CA GLY A 166 -5.99 -4.18 19.08
C GLY A 166 -6.09 -2.70 19.41
N ALA A 167 -7.16 -2.33 20.12
CA ALA A 167 -7.34 -0.94 20.59
C ALA A 167 -6.25 -0.55 21.59
N ILE A 168 -5.70 0.64 21.41
CA ILE A 168 -4.68 1.22 22.29
C ILE A 168 -5.06 2.63 22.69
N GLN A 169 -4.58 3.08 23.84
CA GLN A 169 -4.81 4.45 24.29
C GLN A 169 -4.12 5.46 23.36
N GLU A 170 -4.82 6.55 23.07
CA GLU A 170 -4.40 7.62 22.16
C GLU A 170 -3.01 8.17 22.48
N GLU A 171 -2.70 8.29 23.79
CA GLU A 171 -1.45 8.87 24.29
C GLU A 171 -0.20 8.09 23.83
N PHE A 172 -0.32 6.76 23.68
CA PHE A 172 0.81 5.95 23.16
C PHE A 172 1.05 6.24 21.68
N ILE A 173 -0.02 6.30 20.90
CA ILE A 173 0.07 6.64 19.46
C ILE A 173 0.62 8.06 19.31
N GLU A 174 0.12 9.01 20.09
CA GLU A 174 0.59 10.39 20.09
C GLU A 174 2.06 10.52 20.45
N SER A 175 2.52 9.76 21.46
CA SER A 175 3.92 9.72 21.86
C SER A 175 4.83 9.30 20.70
N ASP A 176 4.45 8.27 19.95
CA ASP A 176 5.24 7.81 18.80
C ASP A 176 5.14 8.76 17.60
N ILE A 177 4.00 9.43 17.39
CA ILE A 177 3.89 10.52 16.41
C ILE A 177 4.89 11.64 16.74
N LYS A 178 4.92 12.12 17.99
CA LYS A 178 5.86 13.16 18.44
C LYS A 178 7.31 12.75 18.23
N LYS A 179 7.65 11.52 18.61
CA LYS A 179 8.99 10.95 18.41
C LYS A 179 9.36 10.90 16.92
N ALA A 180 8.44 10.47 16.05
CA ALA A 180 8.66 10.45 14.60
C ALA A 180 8.86 11.85 14.00
N LEU A 181 8.28 12.88 14.63
CA LEU A 181 8.41 14.30 14.26
C LEU A 181 9.60 15.00 14.93
N GLY A 182 10.36 14.32 15.78
CA GLY A 182 11.47 14.92 16.53
C GLY A 182 11.03 15.92 17.59
N LYS A 183 9.84 15.75 18.18
CA LYS A 183 9.20 16.63 19.18
C LYS A 183 9.14 15.97 20.54
#